data_812897e71ce3dbb3163564cf08123bbd
#
_entry.id   812897e71ce3dbb3163564cf08123bbd
#
_cell.length_a   1.000
_cell.length_b   1.000
_cell.length_c   1.000
_cell.angle_alpha   90.00
_cell.angle_beta   90.00
_cell.angle_gamma   90.00
#
_symmetry.space_group_name_H-M   'P 1'
#
loop_
_entity.id
_entity.type
_entity.pdbx_description
1 polymer ?
#
loop_
_entity_poly.entity_id
_entity_poly.type
_entity_poly.pdbx_seq_one_letter_code
_entity_poly.pdbx_strand_id
1 'polypeptide(L)'
;MNNKSNFFNKTNNNKMNDHKNTNKNTKEPIIWPQNLNTYLGQKGYTILKNELSVTQQIKLKELLMVKPYVPGSPVQVQNTFPAYRESDKKIYVPRYFGEEIFGPAKEIKITEGTDINLEFQGTLRENQVPVVEKYLKHVDKGGGGLLELPCGFGKTSISLHIISRLKKKTLVIVHKEFLMNQWIERIQQFLPTAKIGKIQGQVIDIDGKDIVLAMLQSLSMKDYPSSLFDSFGLTIIDEVHHISSEVFSCALFKLVTKYMLGLSATMNRKDGTTKVFKMFLGEVVYKQERSKDEEVIVRGITYQIDDAEYNELELDFRGQTASSKMLSKICTYNRRSEFILKVLQDMIAENPKQQIMVIASYKSILNYFYEAINFRNIATVGYYVGGMKEAVLKISETKQIVLATFAMASEGLDIKTLTTLFMVTPMTNIEQSVGRILRQKHEFAAVVVDIIDTH
;
A
#
# COMPACT_ATOMS: atom_id res chain seq x y z
N MET A 1 -10.76 -30.30 -15.05
CA MET A 1 -12.10 -29.70 -15.18
C MET A 1 -11.97 -28.20 -14.94
N ASN A 2 -12.43 -27.47 -15.87
CA ASN A 2 -12.24 -26.04 -16.16
C ASN A 2 -12.48 -25.07 -15.01
N ASN A 3 -11.43 -24.40 -14.53
CA ASN A 3 -11.52 -23.07 -13.96
C ASN A 3 -10.58 -22.15 -14.75
N LYS A 4 -11.09 -21.64 -15.88
CA LYS A 4 -10.39 -20.68 -16.73
C LYS A 4 -10.72 -19.25 -16.30
N SER A 5 -9.67 -18.47 -16.10
CA SER A 5 -9.56 -17.00 -16.20
C SER A 5 -10.34 -16.15 -15.21
N ASN A 6 -9.68 -15.74 -14.12
CA ASN A 6 -10.20 -14.73 -13.19
C ASN A 6 -9.74 -13.29 -13.45
N PHE A 7 -8.76 -13.03 -14.34
CA PHE A 7 -8.28 -11.67 -14.61
C PHE A 7 -9.19 -10.85 -15.52
N PHE A 8 -9.94 -11.49 -16.42
CA PHE A 8 -10.68 -10.79 -17.49
C PHE A 8 -12.21 -10.81 -17.34
N ASN A 9 -12.80 -11.59 -16.42
CA ASN A 9 -14.24 -11.80 -16.31
C ASN A 9 -14.92 -11.19 -15.07
N LYS A 10 -14.59 -9.96 -14.68
CA LYS A 10 -15.45 -9.16 -13.78
C LYS A 10 -15.48 -7.71 -14.23
N THR A 11 -16.24 -7.45 -15.29
CA THR A 11 -16.74 -6.11 -15.61
C THR A 11 -18.21 -6.01 -15.22
N ASN A 12 -18.44 -5.20 -14.21
CA ASN A 12 -19.65 -4.46 -13.84
C ASN A 12 -20.96 -4.77 -14.58
N ASN A 13 -21.88 -5.40 -13.87
CA ASN A 13 -23.31 -5.23 -14.10
C ASN A 13 -23.79 -3.99 -13.31
N ASN A 14 -23.75 -2.84 -13.92
CA ASN A 14 -24.63 -1.73 -13.59
C ASN A 14 -25.52 -1.47 -14.78
N LYS A 15 -26.81 -1.81 -14.60
CA LYS A 15 -27.89 -1.44 -15.52
C LYS A 15 -27.99 0.08 -15.59
N MET A 16 -27.79 0.65 -16.77
CA MET A 16 -28.38 1.88 -17.20
C MET A 16 -28.81 1.78 -18.67
N ASN A 17 -29.98 2.33 -18.92
CA ASN A 17 -30.86 2.21 -20.05
C ASN A 17 -30.26 2.44 -21.44
N ASP A 18 -30.85 1.72 -22.37
CA ASP A 18 -30.76 1.77 -23.83
C ASP A 18 -30.73 3.15 -24.44
N HIS A 19 -29.69 3.43 -25.23
CA HIS A 19 -29.85 4.05 -26.55
C HIS A 19 -29.00 3.25 -27.55
N LYS A 20 -29.72 2.66 -28.50
CA LYS A 20 -29.20 1.92 -29.66
C LYS A 20 -28.18 2.76 -30.42
N ASN A 21 -26.91 2.31 -30.44
CA ASN A 21 -26.02 2.59 -31.55
C ASN A 21 -25.27 1.30 -31.89
N THR A 22 -25.69 0.74 -33.01
CA THR A 22 -25.17 -0.49 -33.63
C THR A 22 -23.79 -0.23 -34.24
N ASN A 23 -22.73 -0.56 -33.48
CA ASN A 23 -21.44 -0.94 -34.06
C ASN A 23 -20.85 -2.08 -33.19
N LYS A 24 -21.32 -3.28 -33.44
CA LYS A 24 -20.73 -4.52 -32.93
C LYS A 24 -19.44 -4.80 -33.69
N ASN A 25 -18.33 -4.19 -33.29
CA ASN A 25 -17.02 -4.76 -33.51
C ASN A 25 -16.85 -5.96 -32.56
N THR A 26 -17.38 -7.10 -32.92
CA THR A 26 -17.07 -8.39 -32.32
C THR A 26 -15.60 -8.69 -32.67
N LYS A 27 -14.67 -8.25 -31.81
CA LYS A 27 -13.26 -8.68 -31.91
C LYS A 27 -13.25 -10.18 -31.65
N GLU A 28 -12.91 -10.97 -32.66
CA GLU A 28 -12.73 -12.40 -32.49
C GLU A 28 -11.77 -12.70 -31.32
N PRO A 29 -12.05 -13.72 -30.50
CA PRO A 29 -11.17 -14.10 -29.43
C PRO A 29 -9.82 -14.54 -30.00
N ILE A 30 -8.73 -13.95 -29.51
CA ILE A 30 -7.39 -14.34 -29.97
C ILE A 30 -7.05 -15.71 -29.44
N ILE A 31 -6.70 -16.61 -30.35
CA ILE A 31 -6.17 -17.92 -30.00
C ILE A 31 -4.66 -17.79 -29.83
N TRP A 32 -4.19 -18.00 -28.60
CA TRP A 32 -2.77 -18.01 -28.29
C TRP A 32 -2.13 -19.33 -28.73
N PRO A 33 -0.89 -19.30 -29.26
CA PRO A 33 -0.20 -20.54 -29.65
C PRO A 33 0.02 -21.42 -28.43
N GLN A 34 -0.09 -22.74 -28.64
CA GLN A 34 0.25 -23.73 -27.64
C GLN A 34 1.73 -24.13 -27.77
N ASN A 35 2.35 -24.55 -26.68
CA ASN A 35 3.71 -25.09 -26.69
C ASN A 35 4.83 -24.12 -27.10
N LEU A 36 4.71 -22.83 -26.81
CA LEU A 36 5.77 -21.84 -27.03
C LEU A 36 7.05 -22.20 -26.25
N ASN A 37 8.23 -21.84 -26.80
CA ASN A 37 9.50 -21.92 -26.08
C ASN A 37 9.64 -20.71 -25.15
N THR A 38 9.13 -20.87 -23.94
CA THR A 38 9.10 -19.82 -22.93
C THR A 38 10.03 -20.15 -21.76
N TYR A 39 10.51 -19.12 -21.10
CA TYR A 39 11.25 -19.32 -19.85
C TYR A 39 10.93 -18.24 -18.83
N LEU A 40 11.08 -18.59 -17.56
CA LEU A 40 11.01 -17.65 -16.47
C LEU A 40 12.42 -17.20 -16.11
N GLY A 41 12.72 -15.90 -16.29
CA GLY A 41 14.01 -15.29 -15.94
C GLY A 41 13.80 -14.09 -15.02
N GLN A 42 14.89 -13.39 -14.68
CA GLN A 42 14.84 -12.22 -13.81
C GLN A 42 13.96 -11.07 -14.32
N LYS A 43 13.77 -10.98 -15.64
CA LYS A 43 12.90 -9.98 -16.28
C LYS A 43 11.43 -10.45 -16.40
N GLY A 44 11.06 -11.56 -15.77
CA GLY A 44 9.72 -12.13 -15.83
C GLY A 44 9.61 -13.30 -16.80
N TYR A 45 8.37 -13.59 -17.21
CA TYR A 45 8.04 -14.61 -18.17
C TYR A 45 8.42 -14.13 -19.57
N THR A 46 9.25 -14.89 -20.25
CA THR A 46 9.88 -14.49 -21.51
C THR A 46 9.38 -15.31 -22.69
N ILE A 47 9.01 -14.61 -23.76
CA ILE A 47 8.48 -15.17 -24.99
C ILE A 47 9.36 -14.72 -26.16
N LEU A 48 9.69 -15.63 -27.08
CA LEU A 48 10.38 -15.29 -28.30
C LEU A 48 9.41 -14.63 -29.31
N LYS A 49 9.77 -13.47 -29.87
CA LYS A 49 8.88 -12.72 -30.81
C LYS A 49 8.54 -13.52 -32.05
N ASN A 50 9.47 -14.35 -32.54
CA ASN A 50 9.25 -15.17 -33.73
C ASN A 50 8.25 -16.30 -33.56
N GLU A 51 7.86 -16.61 -32.32
CA GLU A 51 6.82 -17.61 -32.03
C GLU A 51 5.40 -17.01 -31.96
N LEU A 52 5.30 -15.70 -32.06
CA LEU A 52 4.05 -14.96 -32.09
C LEU A 52 3.88 -14.26 -33.44
N SER A 53 2.69 -14.34 -34.03
CA SER A 53 2.35 -13.49 -35.16
C SER A 53 2.38 -11.99 -34.79
N VAL A 54 2.53 -11.12 -35.77
CA VAL A 54 2.52 -9.66 -35.54
C VAL A 54 1.23 -9.23 -34.83
N THR A 55 0.09 -9.78 -35.23
CA THR A 55 -1.21 -9.49 -34.62
C THR A 55 -1.25 -9.92 -33.14
N GLN A 56 -0.69 -11.09 -32.82
CA GLN A 56 -0.60 -11.57 -31.44
C GLN A 56 0.33 -10.70 -30.60
N GLN A 57 1.48 -10.25 -31.14
CA GLN A 57 2.39 -9.33 -30.44
C GLN A 57 1.71 -7.98 -30.13
N ILE A 58 1.00 -7.40 -31.11
CA ILE A 58 0.24 -6.16 -30.91
C ILE A 58 -0.79 -6.36 -29.81
N LYS A 59 -1.55 -7.45 -29.87
CA LYS A 59 -2.58 -7.70 -28.90
C LYS A 59 -2.06 -7.96 -27.49
N LEU A 60 -0.95 -8.69 -27.37
CA LEU A 60 -0.26 -8.90 -26.09
C LEU A 60 0.13 -7.57 -25.44
N LYS A 61 0.69 -6.66 -26.23
CA LYS A 61 1.07 -5.32 -25.79
C LYS A 61 -0.16 -4.47 -25.39
N GLU A 62 -1.26 -4.56 -26.15
CA GLU A 62 -2.52 -3.88 -25.80
C GLU A 62 -3.07 -4.37 -24.44
N LEU A 63 -3.04 -5.68 -24.16
CA LEU A 63 -3.51 -6.27 -22.91
C LEU A 63 -2.68 -5.79 -21.71
N LEU A 64 -1.39 -5.54 -21.94
CA LEU A 64 -0.42 -5.11 -20.95
C LEU A 64 -0.23 -3.58 -20.91
N MET A 65 -0.95 -2.81 -21.73
CA MET A 65 -1.00 -1.36 -21.60
C MET A 65 -1.97 -0.99 -20.47
N VAL A 66 -1.41 -0.55 -19.36
CA VAL A 66 -2.18 -0.18 -18.17
C VAL A 66 -2.69 1.25 -18.30
N LYS A 67 -3.98 1.41 -18.04
CA LYS A 67 -4.69 2.70 -18.06
C LYS A 67 -5.28 2.96 -16.68
N PRO A 68 -4.59 3.70 -15.79
CA PRO A 68 -5.14 4.05 -14.49
C PRO A 68 -6.38 4.95 -14.64
N TYR A 69 -7.40 4.68 -13.88
CA TYR A 69 -8.58 5.55 -13.81
C TYR A 69 -8.31 6.69 -12.82
N VAL A 70 -8.57 7.92 -13.24
CA VAL A 70 -8.49 9.11 -12.38
C VAL A 70 -9.90 9.67 -12.18
N PRO A 71 -10.52 9.47 -11.01
CA PRO A 71 -11.85 10.02 -10.72
C PRO A 71 -11.85 11.55 -10.82
N GLY A 72 -12.87 12.12 -11.52
CA GLY A 72 -13.07 13.57 -11.57
C GLY A 72 -12.16 14.35 -12.51
N SER A 73 -11.30 13.70 -13.30
CA SER A 73 -10.53 14.38 -14.34
C SER A 73 -11.37 14.50 -15.62
N PRO A 74 -11.69 15.72 -16.08
CA PRO A 74 -12.46 15.94 -17.31
C PRO A 74 -11.64 15.73 -18.58
N VAL A 75 -10.31 15.79 -18.46
CA VAL A 75 -9.39 15.49 -19.55
C VAL A 75 -8.76 14.14 -19.23
N GLN A 76 -9.10 13.14 -20.01
CA GLN A 76 -8.44 11.82 -19.97
C GLN A 76 -7.01 11.91 -20.52
N VAL A 77 -6.17 12.72 -19.93
CA VAL A 77 -4.72 12.52 -20.05
C VAL A 77 -4.38 11.32 -19.18
N GLN A 78 -4.73 10.16 -19.71
CA GLN A 78 -4.37 8.89 -19.08
C GLN A 78 -2.88 8.72 -19.28
N ASN A 79 -2.09 8.87 -18.23
CA ASN A 79 -0.71 8.39 -18.19
C ASN A 79 -0.75 6.86 -18.30
N THR A 80 -0.82 6.36 -19.52
CA THR A 80 -0.76 4.93 -19.79
C THR A 80 0.68 4.47 -19.70
N PHE A 81 0.93 3.31 -19.10
CA PHE A 81 2.27 2.74 -19.04
C PHE A 81 2.24 1.25 -19.40
N PRO A 82 3.35 0.74 -19.99
CA PRO A 82 3.44 -0.67 -20.37
C PRO A 82 3.80 -1.53 -19.16
N ALA A 83 3.00 -2.56 -18.87
CA ALA A 83 3.33 -3.65 -17.97
C ALA A 83 4.03 -4.79 -18.74
N TYR A 84 4.91 -4.46 -19.65
CA TYR A 84 5.80 -5.36 -20.37
C TYR A 84 7.13 -4.66 -20.68
N ARG A 85 8.13 -5.45 -21.06
CA ARG A 85 9.38 -4.98 -21.63
C ARG A 85 9.68 -5.78 -22.90
N GLU A 86 10.49 -5.24 -23.78
CA GLU A 86 10.89 -5.95 -24.98
C GLU A 86 12.35 -5.66 -25.39
N SER A 87 12.90 -6.57 -26.14
CA SER A 87 14.12 -6.43 -26.91
C SER A 87 13.83 -6.76 -28.38
N ASP A 88 14.82 -6.75 -29.25
CA ASP A 88 14.63 -7.07 -30.66
C ASP A 88 14.00 -8.45 -30.86
N LYS A 89 14.37 -9.44 -30.05
CA LYS A 89 13.99 -10.85 -30.21
C LYS A 89 12.99 -11.36 -29.18
N LYS A 90 12.73 -10.61 -28.06
CA LYS A 90 11.99 -11.14 -26.93
C LYS A 90 10.98 -10.13 -26.39
N ILE A 91 9.89 -10.65 -25.85
CA ILE A 91 8.91 -9.91 -25.04
C ILE A 91 8.97 -10.48 -23.61
N TYR A 92 9.06 -9.59 -22.63
CA TYR A 92 9.07 -9.91 -21.20
C TYR A 92 7.75 -9.44 -20.61
N VAL A 93 7.02 -10.35 -19.99
CA VAL A 93 5.74 -10.06 -19.33
C VAL A 93 5.80 -10.46 -17.86
N PRO A 94 4.91 -9.93 -17.00
CA PRO A 94 4.83 -10.35 -15.62
C PRO A 94 4.64 -11.85 -15.50
N ARG A 95 5.27 -12.48 -14.50
CA ARG A 95 5.30 -13.94 -14.31
C ARG A 95 3.93 -14.56 -14.41
N TYR A 96 3.01 -14.15 -13.55
CA TYR A 96 1.69 -14.82 -13.44
C TYR A 96 0.76 -14.48 -14.59
N PHE A 97 0.92 -13.32 -15.22
CA PHE A 97 0.25 -13.03 -16.48
C PHE A 97 0.70 -14.00 -17.59
N GLY A 98 2.01 -14.22 -17.71
CA GLY A 98 2.56 -15.15 -18.70
C GLY A 98 2.09 -16.58 -18.45
N GLU A 99 2.14 -17.05 -17.20
CA GLU A 99 1.67 -18.38 -16.81
C GLU A 99 0.17 -18.58 -17.05
N GLU A 100 -0.66 -17.54 -16.86
CA GLU A 100 -2.10 -17.58 -17.11
C GLU A 100 -2.42 -17.71 -18.62
N ILE A 101 -1.74 -16.92 -19.45
CA ILE A 101 -2.03 -16.87 -20.89
C ILE A 101 -1.42 -18.03 -21.66
N PHE A 102 -0.17 -18.41 -21.33
CA PHE A 102 0.63 -19.35 -22.10
C PHE A 102 0.92 -20.67 -21.36
N GLY A 103 0.48 -20.77 -20.10
CA GLY A 103 0.81 -21.91 -19.24
C GLY A 103 2.17 -21.77 -18.55
N PRO A 104 2.58 -22.77 -17.76
CA PRO A 104 3.88 -22.77 -17.07
C PRO A 104 5.03 -22.60 -18.05
N ALA A 105 6.04 -21.82 -17.65
CA ALA A 105 7.24 -21.65 -18.47
C ALA A 105 7.95 -23.02 -18.65
N LYS A 106 8.43 -23.30 -19.88
CA LYS A 106 9.12 -24.54 -20.17
C LYS A 106 10.47 -24.65 -19.47
N GLU A 107 11.13 -23.54 -19.23
CA GLU A 107 12.43 -23.50 -18.59
C GLU A 107 12.42 -22.48 -17.46
N ILE A 108 13.01 -22.82 -16.35
CA ILE A 108 13.19 -21.94 -15.18
C ILE A 108 14.66 -21.50 -15.13
N LYS A 109 14.91 -20.21 -15.36
CA LYS A 109 16.25 -19.58 -15.37
C LYS A 109 16.51 -18.67 -14.17
N ILE A 110 15.55 -18.55 -13.26
CA ILE A 110 15.77 -17.87 -11.99
C ILE A 110 16.52 -18.79 -11.04
N THR A 111 17.31 -18.17 -10.17
CA THR A 111 18.09 -18.91 -9.15
C THR A 111 17.20 -19.36 -8.00
N GLU A 112 17.66 -20.37 -7.28
CA GLU A 112 17.03 -20.81 -6.02
C GLU A 112 17.27 -19.82 -4.88
N GLY A 113 18.21 -18.89 -5.05
CA GLY A 113 18.70 -17.99 -4.00
C GLY A 113 19.58 -18.72 -2.97
N THR A 114 20.29 -17.95 -2.18
CA THR A 114 21.17 -18.44 -1.11
C THR A 114 20.33 -18.89 0.07
N ASP A 115 20.70 -20.03 0.66
CA ASP A 115 20.10 -20.51 1.89
C ASP A 115 20.59 -19.69 3.10
N ILE A 116 19.68 -19.43 4.03
CA ILE A 116 19.97 -18.78 5.32
C ILE A 116 19.43 -19.65 6.45
N ASN A 117 20.02 -19.53 7.63
CA ASN A 117 19.55 -20.25 8.80
C ASN A 117 19.21 -19.26 9.92
N LEU A 118 17.94 -18.85 9.95
CA LEU A 118 17.41 -17.92 10.95
C LEU A 118 16.28 -18.58 11.72
N GLU A 119 16.30 -18.46 13.04
CA GLU A 119 15.24 -18.94 13.91
C GLU A 119 14.36 -17.79 14.37
N PHE A 120 13.05 -17.94 14.17
CA PHE A 120 12.06 -16.96 14.60
C PHE A 120 11.92 -17.01 16.13
N GLN A 121 12.22 -15.88 16.77
CA GLN A 121 12.11 -15.70 18.21
C GLN A 121 10.79 -15.06 18.57
N GLY A 122 9.83 -15.85 19.03
CA GLY A 122 8.50 -15.38 19.40
C GLY A 122 7.42 -16.41 19.10
N THR A 123 6.19 -16.06 19.45
CA THR A 123 5.02 -16.89 19.19
C THR A 123 4.04 -16.14 18.29
N LEU A 124 3.61 -16.78 17.22
CA LEU A 124 2.52 -16.27 16.40
C LEU A 124 1.21 -16.35 17.20
N ARG A 125 0.37 -15.35 17.04
CA ARG A 125 -1.00 -15.40 17.55
C ARG A 125 -1.77 -16.52 16.83
N GLU A 126 -2.76 -17.11 17.48
CA GLU A 126 -3.55 -18.21 16.93
C GLU A 126 -4.12 -17.90 15.54
N ASN A 127 -4.60 -16.67 15.33
CA ASN A 127 -5.13 -16.23 14.04
C ASN A 127 -4.07 -15.99 12.95
N GLN A 128 -2.78 -15.94 13.28
CA GLN A 128 -1.68 -15.76 12.32
C GLN A 128 -1.17 -17.09 11.76
N VAL A 129 -1.29 -18.17 12.53
CA VAL A 129 -0.79 -19.51 12.12
C VAL A 129 -1.44 -19.98 10.81
N PRO A 130 -2.76 -19.91 10.63
CA PRO A 130 -3.40 -20.34 9.37
C PRO A 130 -2.94 -19.53 8.16
N VAL A 131 -2.59 -18.24 8.34
CA VAL A 131 -2.09 -17.38 7.27
C VAL A 131 -0.76 -17.91 6.75
N VAL A 132 0.18 -18.17 7.68
CA VAL A 132 1.51 -18.69 7.34
C VAL A 132 1.40 -20.05 6.63
N GLU A 133 0.66 -21.00 7.23
CA GLU A 133 0.55 -22.35 6.67
C GLU A 133 -0.10 -22.35 5.28
N LYS A 134 -1.13 -21.53 5.09
CA LYS A 134 -1.79 -21.41 3.79
C LYS A 134 -0.86 -20.80 2.74
N TYR A 135 -0.08 -19.78 3.11
CA TYR A 135 0.90 -19.18 2.21
C TYR A 135 2.01 -20.18 1.85
N LEU A 136 2.64 -20.84 2.82
CA LEU A 136 3.70 -21.83 2.58
C LEU A 136 3.22 -22.94 1.65
N LYS A 137 2.05 -23.53 1.94
CA LYS A 137 1.45 -24.56 1.07
C LYS A 137 1.18 -24.08 -0.36
N HIS A 138 0.87 -22.79 -0.53
CA HIS A 138 0.60 -22.22 -1.85
C HIS A 138 1.89 -22.02 -2.64
N VAL A 139 2.93 -21.45 -2.02
CA VAL A 139 4.16 -21.11 -2.74
C VAL A 139 5.01 -22.29 -3.12
N ASP A 140 4.88 -23.43 -2.46
CA ASP A 140 5.49 -24.68 -2.89
C ASP A 140 5.06 -25.10 -4.31
N LYS A 141 3.87 -24.66 -4.75
CA LYS A 141 3.31 -24.98 -6.06
C LYS A 141 3.44 -23.85 -7.07
N GLY A 142 3.31 -22.61 -6.62
CA GLY A 142 3.16 -21.45 -7.50
C GLY A 142 4.18 -20.32 -7.29
N GLY A 143 5.04 -20.40 -6.27
CA GLY A 143 6.15 -19.48 -6.04
C GLY A 143 5.80 -18.09 -5.53
N GLY A 144 4.55 -17.63 -5.56
CA GLY A 144 4.18 -16.29 -5.10
C GLY A 144 2.74 -16.15 -4.69
N GLY A 145 2.40 -15.05 -4.03
CA GLY A 145 1.04 -14.73 -3.61
C GLY A 145 0.93 -13.46 -2.79
N LEU A 146 -0.30 -13.01 -2.63
CA LEU A 146 -0.67 -11.81 -1.91
C LEU A 146 -1.38 -12.16 -0.59
N LEU A 147 -1.03 -11.45 0.48
CA LEU A 147 -1.74 -11.53 1.76
C LEU A 147 -2.47 -10.20 2.01
N GLU A 148 -3.80 -10.24 2.07
CA GLU A 148 -4.66 -9.12 2.42
C GLU A 148 -5.00 -9.20 3.91
N LEU A 149 -4.28 -8.42 4.72
CA LEU A 149 -4.37 -8.47 6.17
C LEU A 149 -4.57 -7.07 6.74
N PRO A 150 -5.55 -6.84 7.63
CA PRO A 150 -5.83 -5.52 8.16
C PRO A 150 -4.64 -4.92 8.93
N CYS A 151 -4.67 -3.61 9.15
CA CYS A 151 -3.70 -2.94 10.01
C CYS A 151 -3.70 -3.57 11.41
N GLY A 152 -2.53 -3.71 12.03
CA GLY A 152 -2.40 -4.31 13.37
C GLY A 152 -2.45 -5.85 13.40
N PHE A 153 -2.77 -6.51 12.29
CA PHE A 153 -2.81 -7.98 12.23
C PHE A 153 -1.43 -8.64 12.40
N GLY A 154 -0.35 -7.88 12.19
CA GLY A 154 1.03 -8.35 12.34
C GLY A 154 1.63 -8.87 11.04
N LYS A 155 1.39 -8.18 9.91
CA LYS A 155 1.96 -8.49 8.59
C LYS A 155 3.47 -8.76 8.67
N THR A 156 4.21 -7.88 9.36
CA THR A 156 5.68 -8.01 9.49
C THR A 156 6.09 -9.27 10.25
N SER A 157 5.46 -9.58 11.39
CA SER A 157 5.77 -10.79 12.18
C SER A 157 5.47 -12.06 11.38
N ILE A 158 4.36 -12.10 10.66
CA ILE A 158 4.00 -13.19 9.74
C ILE A 158 5.10 -13.37 8.68
N SER A 159 5.54 -12.27 8.07
CA SER A 159 6.56 -12.31 7.03
C SER A 159 7.92 -12.79 7.57
N LEU A 160 8.31 -12.33 8.75
CA LEU A 160 9.57 -12.79 9.41
C LEU A 160 9.52 -14.29 9.75
N HIS A 161 8.35 -14.77 10.17
CA HIS A 161 8.15 -16.22 10.37
C HIS A 161 8.22 -16.98 9.04
N ILE A 162 7.64 -16.44 7.94
CA ILE A 162 7.75 -17.04 6.60
C ILE A 162 9.22 -17.10 6.15
N ILE A 163 10.02 -16.04 6.38
CA ILE A 163 11.45 -16.01 6.08
C ILE A 163 12.16 -17.17 6.78
N SER A 164 11.93 -17.35 8.08
CA SER A 164 12.57 -18.43 8.88
C SER A 164 12.17 -19.82 8.39
N ARG A 165 10.94 -19.97 7.85
CA ARG A 165 10.44 -21.25 7.33
C ARG A 165 10.96 -21.56 5.93
N LEU A 166 11.01 -20.58 5.02
CA LEU A 166 11.53 -20.76 3.66
C LEU A 166 13.05 -20.83 3.60
N LYS A 167 13.74 -20.29 4.61
CA LYS A 167 15.21 -20.34 4.74
C LYS A 167 15.97 -19.80 3.53
N LYS A 168 15.44 -18.75 2.88
CA LYS A 168 16.05 -18.13 1.71
C LYS A 168 16.45 -16.69 1.98
N LYS A 169 17.64 -16.29 1.50
CA LYS A 169 18.06 -14.88 1.51
C LYS A 169 16.95 -14.02 0.93
N THR A 170 16.57 -12.98 1.68
CA THR A 170 15.33 -12.25 1.42
C THR A 170 15.60 -10.79 1.08
N LEU A 171 14.92 -10.31 0.03
CA LEU A 171 14.82 -8.90 -0.30
C LEU A 171 13.46 -8.37 0.15
N VAL A 172 13.44 -7.37 1.03
CA VAL A 172 12.21 -6.68 1.46
C VAL A 172 12.15 -5.31 0.82
N ILE A 173 11.11 -5.06 0.03
CA ILE A 173 10.93 -3.81 -0.70
C ILE A 173 9.92 -2.94 0.05
N VAL A 174 10.33 -1.71 0.38
CA VAL A 174 9.52 -0.69 1.02
C VAL A 174 9.56 0.61 0.22
N HIS A 175 8.53 1.43 0.34
CA HIS A 175 8.43 2.69 -0.42
C HIS A 175 8.75 3.94 0.42
N LYS A 176 8.97 3.79 1.74
CA LYS A 176 9.32 4.88 2.65
C LYS A 176 10.38 4.46 3.66
N GLU A 177 11.25 5.39 4.03
CA GLU A 177 12.38 5.14 4.92
C GLU A 177 11.96 4.72 6.33
N PHE A 178 10.90 5.33 6.88
CA PHE A 178 10.42 4.93 8.20
C PHE A 178 9.89 3.48 8.23
N LEU A 179 9.31 2.97 7.12
CA LEU A 179 8.94 1.55 7.02
C LEU A 179 10.19 0.67 7.04
N MET A 180 11.27 1.10 6.38
CA MET A 180 12.56 0.41 6.44
C MET A 180 13.05 0.28 7.89
N ASN A 181 13.00 1.37 8.66
CA ASN A 181 13.40 1.38 10.06
C ASN A 181 12.52 0.48 10.93
N GLN A 182 11.21 0.51 10.72
CA GLN A 182 10.29 -0.42 11.40
C GLN A 182 10.60 -1.89 11.09
N TRP A 183 10.93 -2.21 9.83
CA TRP A 183 11.35 -3.56 9.47
C TRP A 183 12.65 -3.94 10.17
N ILE A 184 13.65 -3.05 10.25
CA ILE A 184 14.90 -3.28 10.97
C ILE A 184 14.63 -3.61 12.45
N GLU A 185 13.83 -2.79 13.13
CA GLU A 185 13.44 -3.02 14.52
C GLU A 185 12.76 -4.39 14.72
N ARG A 186 11.84 -4.76 13.82
CA ARG A 186 11.15 -6.05 13.90
C ARG A 186 12.06 -7.23 13.56
N ILE A 187 12.97 -7.08 12.61
CA ILE A 187 13.99 -8.11 12.32
C ILE A 187 14.85 -8.33 13.55
N GLN A 188 15.37 -7.27 14.17
CA GLN A 188 16.18 -7.37 15.39
C GLN A 188 15.41 -8.01 16.55
N GLN A 189 14.11 -7.77 16.65
CA GLN A 189 13.25 -8.37 17.67
C GLN A 189 12.99 -9.86 17.45
N PHE A 190 12.65 -10.27 16.24
CA PHE A 190 12.16 -11.63 15.95
C PHE A 190 13.19 -12.54 15.27
N LEU A 191 14.23 -11.99 14.65
CA LEU A 191 15.33 -12.70 14.00
C LEU A 191 16.66 -12.06 14.41
N PRO A 192 17.02 -12.07 15.72
CA PRO A 192 18.13 -11.28 16.26
C PRO A 192 19.51 -11.64 15.70
N THR A 193 19.66 -12.82 15.10
CA THR A 193 20.92 -13.28 14.48
C THR A 193 21.03 -12.84 13.01
N ALA A 194 19.98 -12.26 12.42
CA ALA A 194 19.95 -11.88 11.03
C ALA A 194 20.92 -10.74 10.72
N LYS A 195 21.73 -10.92 9.69
CA LYS A 195 22.59 -9.87 9.13
C LYS A 195 21.77 -9.04 8.15
N ILE A 196 21.51 -7.78 8.52
CA ILE A 196 20.68 -6.86 7.76
C ILE A 196 21.56 -6.04 6.81
N GLY A 197 21.15 -5.93 5.55
CA GLY A 197 21.72 -5.04 4.56
C GLY A 197 20.68 -4.06 4.00
N LYS A 198 21.12 -3.15 3.11
CA LYS A 198 20.18 -2.24 2.45
C LYS A 198 20.59 -1.84 1.04
N ILE A 199 19.57 -1.52 0.23
CA ILE A 199 19.69 -0.88 -1.08
C ILE A 199 18.92 0.44 -1.02
N GLN A 200 19.64 1.56 -0.86
CA GLN A 200 19.06 2.90 -0.77
C GLN A 200 20.00 3.94 -1.36
N GLY A 201 19.53 4.70 -2.35
CA GLY A 201 20.36 5.70 -3.00
C GLY A 201 21.64 5.08 -3.59
N GLN A 202 22.81 5.50 -3.15
CA GLN A 202 24.09 4.96 -3.59
C GLN A 202 24.54 3.72 -2.80
N VAL A 203 23.87 3.41 -1.70
CA VAL A 203 24.24 2.29 -0.84
C VAL A 203 23.70 0.98 -1.43
N ILE A 204 24.57 0.01 -1.63
CA ILE A 204 24.25 -1.37 -2.03
C ILE A 204 25.03 -2.29 -1.08
N ASP A 205 24.40 -2.68 0.03
CA ASP A 205 24.99 -3.54 1.06
C ASP A 205 24.23 -4.87 1.08
N ILE A 206 24.72 -5.83 0.30
CA ILE A 206 24.06 -7.13 0.09
C ILE A 206 24.95 -8.34 0.42
N ASP A 207 26.27 -8.15 0.42
CA ASP A 207 27.22 -9.25 0.59
C ASP A 207 27.24 -9.76 2.04
N GLY A 208 27.13 -11.08 2.20
CA GLY A 208 27.09 -11.69 3.52
C GLY A 208 25.85 -11.32 4.37
N LYS A 209 24.80 -10.77 3.76
CA LYS A 209 23.55 -10.41 4.43
C LYS A 209 22.49 -11.49 4.21
N ASP A 210 21.63 -11.65 5.22
CA ASP A 210 20.52 -12.60 5.20
C ASP A 210 19.24 -11.94 4.70
N ILE A 211 18.99 -10.71 5.18
CA ILE A 211 17.80 -9.90 4.82
C ILE A 211 18.28 -8.53 4.36
N VAL A 212 17.88 -8.13 3.17
CA VAL A 212 18.22 -6.82 2.59
C VAL A 212 16.94 -6.01 2.43
N LEU A 213 16.95 -4.79 2.97
CA LEU A 213 15.84 -3.83 2.81
C LEU A 213 16.12 -2.90 1.64
N ALA A 214 15.23 -2.82 0.70
CA ALA A 214 15.39 -2.02 -0.51
C ALA A 214 14.33 -0.93 -0.63
N MET A 215 14.78 0.29 -0.96
CA MET A 215 13.85 1.36 -1.34
C MET A 215 13.35 1.13 -2.76
N LEU A 216 12.04 1.08 -2.93
CA LEU A 216 11.39 0.89 -4.22
C LEU A 216 11.86 1.90 -5.26
N GLN A 217 12.00 3.18 -4.86
CA GLN A 217 12.47 4.25 -5.74
C GLN A 217 13.89 3.97 -6.24
N SER A 218 14.78 3.45 -5.40
CA SER A 218 16.11 3.05 -5.82
C SER A 218 16.07 1.93 -6.85
N LEU A 219 15.24 0.91 -6.62
CA LEU A 219 15.07 -0.21 -7.55
C LEU A 219 14.45 0.20 -8.89
N SER A 220 13.49 1.12 -8.87
CA SER A 220 12.80 1.56 -10.09
C SER A 220 13.64 2.49 -10.97
N MET A 221 14.40 3.42 -10.35
CA MET A 221 15.09 4.50 -11.05
C MET A 221 16.51 4.16 -11.49
N LYS A 222 17.15 3.16 -10.85
CA LYS A 222 18.55 2.81 -11.16
C LYS A 222 18.63 1.50 -11.89
N ASP A 223 19.60 1.40 -12.78
CA ASP A 223 19.97 0.14 -13.39
C ASP A 223 21.01 -0.59 -12.52
N TYR A 224 20.76 -1.87 -12.33
CA TYR A 224 21.61 -2.76 -11.57
C TYR A 224 22.09 -3.91 -12.46
N PRO A 225 23.30 -4.44 -12.24
CA PRO A 225 23.71 -5.69 -12.88
C PRO A 225 22.69 -6.79 -12.56
N SER A 226 22.32 -7.59 -13.55
CA SER A 226 21.33 -8.67 -13.36
C SER A 226 21.75 -9.64 -12.25
N SER A 227 23.06 -9.89 -12.11
CA SER A 227 23.62 -10.76 -11.08
C SER A 227 23.42 -10.25 -9.64
N LEU A 228 23.12 -8.96 -9.45
CA LEU A 228 22.91 -8.39 -8.11
C LEU A 228 21.80 -9.12 -7.32
N PHE A 229 20.78 -9.58 -8.03
CA PHE A 229 19.61 -10.20 -7.41
C PHE A 229 19.66 -11.72 -7.39
N ASP A 230 20.68 -12.36 -7.94
CA ASP A 230 20.80 -13.83 -8.05
C ASP A 230 20.85 -14.55 -6.69
N SER A 231 21.36 -13.87 -5.67
CA SER A 231 21.44 -14.45 -4.32
C SER A 231 20.11 -14.48 -3.57
N PHE A 232 19.08 -13.74 -4.03
CA PHE A 232 17.79 -13.69 -3.35
C PHE A 232 16.86 -14.81 -3.80
N GLY A 233 16.31 -15.56 -2.85
CA GLY A 233 15.31 -16.60 -3.12
C GLY A 233 13.89 -16.18 -2.76
N LEU A 234 13.73 -15.15 -1.91
CA LEU A 234 12.44 -14.58 -1.52
C LEU A 234 12.45 -13.07 -1.70
N THR A 235 11.41 -12.53 -2.32
CA THR A 235 11.13 -11.09 -2.35
C THR A 235 9.82 -10.79 -1.65
N ILE A 236 9.85 -9.88 -0.69
CA ILE A 236 8.67 -9.39 0.03
C ILE A 236 8.45 -7.94 -0.34
N ILE A 237 7.20 -7.56 -0.68
CA ILE A 237 6.84 -6.19 -1.00
C ILE A 237 5.77 -5.74 -0.01
N ASP A 238 6.11 -4.74 0.79
CA ASP A 238 5.20 -4.22 1.82
C ASP A 238 4.33 -3.10 1.27
N GLU A 239 3.08 -3.06 1.73
CA GLU A 239 2.05 -2.07 1.38
C GLU A 239 1.91 -1.86 -0.13
N VAL A 240 1.74 -2.95 -0.89
CA VAL A 240 1.69 -2.93 -2.36
C VAL A 240 0.65 -1.97 -2.94
N HIS A 241 -0.42 -1.67 -2.20
CA HIS A 241 -1.49 -0.77 -2.63
C HIS A 241 -1.11 0.72 -2.65
N HIS A 242 -0.07 1.13 -1.91
CA HIS A 242 0.44 2.51 -1.92
C HIS A 242 1.39 2.80 -3.07
N ILE A 243 1.83 1.78 -3.77
CA ILE A 243 2.85 1.91 -4.81
C ILE A 243 2.17 2.24 -6.14
N SER A 244 2.64 3.29 -6.82
CA SER A 244 2.26 3.54 -8.21
C SER A 244 2.56 2.31 -9.06
N SER A 245 1.58 1.84 -9.81
CA SER A 245 1.72 0.61 -10.61
C SER A 245 2.81 0.70 -11.67
N GLU A 246 3.13 1.91 -12.16
CA GLU A 246 4.24 2.14 -13.09
C GLU A 246 5.60 1.92 -12.42
N VAL A 247 5.84 2.59 -11.28
CA VAL A 247 7.09 2.46 -10.49
C VAL A 247 7.30 1.02 -10.03
N PHE A 248 6.22 0.36 -9.59
CA PHE A 248 6.19 -1.04 -9.22
C PHE A 248 6.62 -1.94 -10.39
N SER A 249 6.03 -1.74 -11.57
CA SER A 249 6.38 -2.51 -12.77
C SER A 249 7.84 -2.31 -13.16
N CYS A 250 8.35 -1.07 -13.09
CA CYS A 250 9.76 -0.79 -13.38
C CYS A 250 10.71 -1.54 -12.46
N ALA A 251 10.40 -1.63 -11.17
CA ALA A 251 11.22 -2.38 -10.21
C ALA A 251 11.15 -3.89 -10.44
N LEU A 252 9.94 -4.45 -10.61
CA LEU A 252 9.74 -5.90 -10.68
C LEU A 252 10.18 -6.53 -12.00
N PHE A 253 10.37 -5.76 -13.07
CA PHE A 253 11.04 -6.26 -14.28
C PHE A 253 12.58 -6.38 -14.15
N LYS A 254 13.15 -5.97 -13.02
CA LYS A 254 14.58 -6.11 -12.75
C LYS A 254 14.89 -7.31 -11.87
N LEU A 255 13.87 -7.84 -11.18
CA LEU A 255 14.02 -8.95 -10.24
C LEU A 255 12.79 -9.85 -10.22
N VAL A 256 13.01 -11.13 -10.41
CA VAL A 256 12.05 -12.19 -10.15
C VAL A 256 12.76 -13.26 -9.33
N THR A 257 12.24 -13.53 -8.15
CA THR A 257 12.78 -14.57 -7.26
C THR A 257 11.88 -15.80 -7.24
N LYS A 258 12.39 -16.91 -6.72
CA LYS A 258 11.63 -18.15 -6.62
C LYS A 258 10.32 -17.92 -5.86
N TYR A 259 10.41 -17.29 -4.69
CA TYR A 259 9.25 -16.95 -3.85
C TYR A 259 9.01 -15.44 -3.85
N MET A 260 7.75 -15.04 -3.97
CA MET A 260 7.33 -13.64 -3.96
C MET A 260 6.12 -13.46 -3.05
N LEU A 261 6.19 -12.50 -2.14
CA LEU A 261 5.14 -12.20 -1.18
C LEU A 261 4.76 -10.72 -1.26
N GLY A 262 3.50 -10.43 -1.55
CA GLY A 262 2.95 -9.09 -1.44
C GLY A 262 2.07 -8.94 -0.21
N LEU A 263 2.27 -7.86 0.53
CA LEU A 263 1.52 -7.53 1.74
C LEU A 263 0.65 -6.29 1.51
N SER A 264 -0.59 -6.33 1.94
CA SER A 264 -1.48 -5.17 1.89
C SER A 264 -2.55 -5.24 2.96
N ALA A 265 -3.03 -4.08 3.40
CA ALA A 265 -4.24 -3.99 4.21
C ALA A 265 -5.51 -4.06 3.35
N THR A 266 -5.43 -3.65 2.10
CA THR A 266 -6.50 -3.71 1.10
C THR A 266 -5.91 -3.91 -0.29
N MET A 267 -6.53 -4.76 -1.10
CA MET A 267 -6.09 -4.98 -2.49
C MET A 267 -6.83 -4.09 -3.48
N ASN A 268 -7.92 -3.44 -3.06
CA ASN A 268 -8.72 -2.62 -3.96
C ASN A 268 -8.11 -1.23 -4.14
N ARG A 269 -7.69 -0.93 -5.35
CA ARG A 269 -7.25 0.41 -5.75
C ARG A 269 -8.36 1.14 -6.50
N LYS A 270 -8.58 2.41 -6.13
CA LYS A 270 -9.58 3.26 -6.80
C LYS A 270 -9.25 3.54 -8.27
N ASP A 271 -7.97 3.47 -8.63
CA ASP A 271 -7.47 3.66 -10.01
C ASP A 271 -7.59 2.40 -10.89
N GLY A 272 -8.15 1.30 -10.38
CA GLY A 272 -8.36 0.05 -11.12
C GLY A 272 -7.09 -0.74 -11.43
N THR A 273 -5.93 -0.37 -10.88
CA THR A 273 -4.64 -1.00 -11.18
C THR A 273 -4.30 -2.21 -10.29
N THR A 274 -5.22 -2.66 -9.44
CA THR A 274 -5.06 -3.87 -8.60
C THR A 274 -4.59 -5.09 -9.39
N LYS A 275 -5.06 -5.25 -10.63
CA LYS A 275 -4.65 -6.35 -11.51
C LYS A 275 -3.15 -6.40 -11.76
N VAL A 276 -2.45 -5.25 -11.74
CA VAL A 276 -1.00 -5.19 -11.99
C VAL A 276 -0.23 -5.96 -10.92
N PHE A 277 -0.60 -5.82 -9.65
CA PHE A 277 0.07 -6.55 -8.57
C PHE A 277 -0.08 -8.05 -8.72
N LYS A 278 -1.27 -8.51 -9.09
CA LYS A 278 -1.54 -9.93 -9.33
C LYS A 278 -0.73 -10.48 -10.50
N MET A 279 -0.57 -9.70 -11.56
CA MET A 279 0.27 -10.11 -12.70
C MET A 279 1.70 -10.42 -12.28
N PHE A 280 2.27 -9.67 -11.32
CA PHE A 280 3.65 -9.83 -10.87
C PHE A 280 3.80 -10.78 -9.68
N LEU A 281 2.84 -10.80 -8.74
CA LEU A 281 2.98 -11.46 -7.44
C LEU A 281 2.09 -12.69 -7.27
N GLY A 282 1.11 -12.89 -8.16
CA GLY A 282 0.13 -13.97 -8.08
C GLY A 282 -1.17 -13.54 -7.40
N GLU A 283 -2.00 -14.54 -7.09
CA GLU A 283 -3.34 -14.34 -6.53
C GLU A 283 -3.30 -14.01 -5.02
N VAL A 284 -4.44 -13.56 -4.50
CA VAL A 284 -4.65 -13.38 -3.06
C VAL A 284 -4.79 -14.75 -2.42
N VAL A 285 -3.74 -15.19 -1.73
CA VAL A 285 -3.68 -16.49 -1.06
C VAL A 285 -4.51 -16.51 0.22
N TYR A 286 -4.46 -15.39 0.94
CA TYR A 286 -5.21 -15.24 2.18
C TYR A 286 -5.76 -13.82 2.31
N LYS A 287 -7.03 -13.73 2.67
CA LYS A 287 -7.71 -12.48 3.02
C LYS A 287 -8.30 -12.62 4.41
N GLN A 288 -7.96 -11.68 5.29
CA GLN A 288 -8.55 -11.56 6.60
C GLN A 288 -9.49 -10.35 6.62
N GLU A 289 -10.74 -10.56 6.88
CA GLU A 289 -11.68 -9.50 7.18
C GLU A 289 -11.52 -9.05 8.64
N ARG A 290 -11.76 -7.77 8.91
CA ARG A 290 -11.82 -7.30 10.28
C ARG A 290 -12.97 -7.98 11.02
N SER A 291 -12.75 -8.30 12.29
CA SER A 291 -13.84 -8.76 13.12
C SER A 291 -14.85 -7.62 13.29
N LYS A 292 -16.14 -7.97 13.31
CA LYS A 292 -17.21 -6.99 13.55
C LYS A 292 -17.34 -6.61 15.04
N ASP A 293 -16.52 -7.23 15.89
CA ASP A 293 -16.60 -7.10 17.35
C ASP A 293 -15.70 -5.97 17.91
N GLU A 294 -15.00 -5.23 17.03
CA GLU A 294 -14.23 -4.05 17.45
C GLU A 294 -15.19 -2.86 17.60
N GLU A 295 -15.54 -2.53 18.85
CA GLU A 295 -16.36 -1.37 19.14
C GLU A 295 -15.58 -0.08 18.93
N VAL A 296 -16.06 0.75 18.03
CA VAL A 296 -15.56 2.10 17.77
C VAL A 296 -16.72 3.07 17.93
N ILE A 297 -16.57 4.03 18.81
CA ILE A 297 -17.53 5.12 18.95
C ILE A 297 -17.21 6.17 17.90
N VAL A 298 -18.14 6.47 17.01
CA VAL A 298 -18.02 7.55 16.04
C VAL A 298 -18.84 8.75 16.49
N ARG A 299 -18.17 9.91 16.65
CA ARG A 299 -18.79 11.19 17.03
C ARG A 299 -18.68 12.14 15.85
N GLY A 300 -19.77 12.39 15.11
CA GLY A 300 -19.87 13.47 14.15
C GLY A 300 -20.19 14.78 14.88
N ILE A 301 -19.33 15.79 14.77
CA ILE A 301 -19.51 17.10 15.40
C ILE A 301 -19.65 18.14 14.29
N THR A 302 -20.85 18.67 14.15
CA THR A 302 -21.16 19.67 13.12
C THR A 302 -20.69 21.07 13.55
N TYR A 303 -19.90 21.69 12.69
CA TYR A 303 -19.58 23.11 12.80
C TYR A 303 -20.46 23.92 11.84
N GLN A 304 -21.21 24.85 12.40
CA GLN A 304 -22.08 25.76 11.66
C GLN A 304 -21.96 27.16 12.27
N ILE A 305 -21.84 28.17 11.43
CA ILE A 305 -21.79 29.58 11.84
C ILE A 305 -22.52 30.45 10.83
N ASP A 306 -23.23 31.46 11.33
CA ASP A 306 -23.83 32.48 10.50
C ASP A 306 -22.80 33.58 10.20
N ASP A 307 -21.94 33.30 9.24
CA ASP A 307 -20.86 34.18 8.77
C ASP A 307 -20.76 34.08 7.26
N ALA A 308 -20.99 35.20 6.57
CA ALA A 308 -21.00 35.22 5.10
C ALA A 308 -19.65 34.81 4.49
N GLU A 309 -18.54 35.22 5.09
CA GLU A 309 -17.20 34.84 4.62
C GLU A 309 -16.99 33.32 4.72
N TYR A 310 -17.44 32.71 5.81
CA TYR A 310 -17.34 31.26 5.98
C TYR A 310 -18.23 30.47 5.03
N ASN A 311 -19.47 30.95 4.83
CA ASN A 311 -20.48 30.24 4.05
C ASN A 311 -20.34 30.43 2.53
N GLU A 312 -19.54 31.42 2.07
CA GLU A 312 -19.26 31.62 0.65
C GLU A 312 -18.53 30.45 0.04
N LEU A 313 -19.04 29.91 -1.08
CA LEU A 313 -18.42 28.79 -1.80
C LEU A 313 -17.24 29.27 -2.67
N GLU A 314 -16.11 28.66 -2.50
CA GLU A 314 -14.95 28.84 -3.38
C GLU A 314 -15.16 28.09 -4.69
N LEU A 315 -15.22 28.79 -5.80
CA LEU A 315 -15.49 28.20 -7.10
C LEU A 315 -14.20 28.04 -7.94
N ASP A 316 -14.19 27.04 -8.79
CA ASP A 316 -13.19 26.87 -9.85
C ASP A 316 -13.55 27.71 -11.09
N PHE A 317 -12.70 27.63 -12.12
CA PHE A 317 -12.91 28.37 -13.39
C PHE A 317 -14.15 27.92 -14.17
N ARG A 318 -14.82 26.84 -13.78
CA ARG A 318 -16.07 26.31 -14.37
C ARG A 318 -17.31 26.66 -13.56
N GLY A 319 -17.15 27.40 -12.46
CA GLY A 319 -18.24 27.70 -11.55
C GLY A 319 -18.65 26.53 -10.65
N GLN A 320 -17.81 25.50 -10.51
CA GLN A 320 -18.05 24.38 -9.60
C GLN A 320 -17.26 24.59 -8.30
N THR A 321 -17.76 24.05 -7.20
CA THR A 321 -17.08 24.13 -5.90
C THR A 321 -15.68 23.57 -5.98
N ALA A 322 -14.67 24.40 -5.70
CA ALA A 322 -13.27 24.05 -5.70
C ALA A 322 -12.87 23.41 -4.37
N SER A 323 -12.94 22.08 -4.25
CA SER A 323 -12.67 21.35 -3.00
C SER A 323 -11.35 21.71 -2.33
N SER A 324 -10.27 21.94 -3.09
CA SER A 324 -8.97 22.32 -2.52
C SER A 324 -8.97 23.73 -1.93
N LYS A 325 -9.68 24.69 -2.55
CA LYS A 325 -9.83 26.05 -2.02
C LYS A 325 -10.71 26.06 -0.78
N MET A 326 -11.87 25.33 -0.82
CA MET A 326 -12.71 25.15 0.35
C MET A 326 -11.94 24.53 1.52
N LEU A 327 -11.16 23.48 1.26
CA LEU A 327 -10.34 22.86 2.29
C LEU A 327 -9.28 23.82 2.87
N SER A 328 -8.66 24.66 2.04
CA SER A 328 -7.74 25.69 2.49
C SER A 328 -8.46 26.72 3.38
N LYS A 329 -9.65 27.16 2.96
CA LYS A 329 -10.48 28.13 3.68
C LYS A 329 -10.86 27.63 5.08
N ILE A 330 -11.40 26.42 5.21
CA ILE A 330 -11.77 25.87 6.52
C ILE A 330 -10.54 25.66 7.45
N CYS A 331 -9.35 25.44 6.88
CA CYS A 331 -8.12 25.31 7.64
C CYS A 331 -7.52 26.64 8.13
N THR A 332 -7.93 27.78 7.56
CA THR A 332 -7.45 29.11 7.93
C THR A 332 -8.48 29.94 8.70
N TYR A 333 -9.71 29.46 8.82
CA TYR A 333 -10.79 30.17 9.49
C TYR A 333 -10.69 30.04 11.02
N ASN A 334 -10.30 31.12 11.69
CA ASN A 334 -9.95 31.12 13.11
C ASN A 334 -11.07 30.69 14.05
N ARG A 335 -12.33 31.13 13.82
CA ARG A 335 -13.47 30.75 14.69
C ARG A 335 -13.70 29.25 14.71
N ARG A 336 -13.52 28.59 13.54
CA ARG A 336 -13.59 27.14 13.43
C ARG A 336 -12.44 26.45 14.19
N SER A 337 -11.23 26.98 14.07
CA SER A 337 -10.07 26.46 14.79
C SER A 337 -10.25 26.56 16.30
N GLU A 338 -10.82 27.65 16.79
CA GLU A 338 -11.15 27.84 18.22
C GLU A 338 -12.23 26.87 18.69
N PHE A 339 -13.27 26.65 17.87
CA PHE A 339 -14.28 25.64 18.16
C PHE A 339 -13.66 24.23 18.31
N ILE A 340 -12.77 23.85 17.39
CA ILE A 340 -12.08 22.57 17.43
C ILE A 340 -11.20 22.44 18.69
N LEU A 341 -10.49 23.49 19.07
CA LEU A 341 -9.71 23.52 20.32
C LEU A 341 -10.60 23.33 21.53
N LYS A 342 -11.77 23.94 21.55
CA LYS A 342 -12.75 23.75 22.64
C LYS A 342 -13.21 22.28 22.72
N VAL A 343 -13.54 21.66 21.57
CA VAL A 343 -13.91 20.24 21.52
C VAL A 343 -12.78 19.36 22.05
N LEU A 344 -11.53 19.64 21.66
CA LEU A 344 -10.36 18.90 22.17
C LEU A 344 -10.22 19.03 23.71
N GLN A 345 -10.41 20.23 24.24
CA GLN A 345 -10.39 20.46 25.71
C GLN A 345 -11.48 19.66 26.42
N ASP A 346 -12.71 19.70 25.90
CA ASP A 346 -13.84 19.00 26.47
C ASP A 346 -13.63 17.48 26.47
N MET A 347 -13.06 16.95 25.39
CA MET A 347 -12.72 15.53 25.31
C MET A 347 -11.63 15.12 26.29
N ILE A 348 -10.59 15.92 26.48
CA ILE A 348 -9.54 15.66 27.48
C ILE A 348 -10.13 15.71 28.89
N ALA A 349 -11.04 16.66 29.15
CA ALA A 349 -11.74 16.75 30.44
C ALA A 349 -12.65 15.52 30.67
N GLU A 350 -13.34 15.03 29.64
CA GLU A 350 -14.16 13.82 29.68
C GLU A 350 -13.33 12.57 30.02
N ASN A 351 -12.16 12.43 29.39
CA ASN A 351 -11.25 11.31 29.66
C ASN A 351 -9.77 11.74 29.59
N PRO A 352 -9.16 12.10 30.73
CA PRO A 352 -7.76 12.53 30.77
C PRO A 352 -6.72 11.46 30.40
N LYS A 353 -7.12 10.18 30.41
CA LYS A 353 -6.21 9.07 30.05
C LYS A 353 -6.10 8.85 28.56
N GLN A 354 -6.94 9.47 27.73
CA GLN A 354 -6.91 9.25 26.30
C GLN A 354 -5.68 9.90 25.66
N GLN A 355 -5.17 9.24 24.63
CA GLN A 355 -4.19 9.81 23.71
C GLN A 355 -4.88 10.07 22.37
N ILE A 356 -4.83 11.32 21.93
CA ILE A 356 -5.58 11.81 20.78
C ILE A 356 -4.63 12.04 19.61
N MET A 357 -4.91 11.43 18.47
CA MET A 357 -4.29 11.81 17.20
C MET A 357 -5.21 12.77 16.46
N VAL A 358 -4.74 14.00 16.26
CA VAL A 358 -5.40 15.02 15.45
C VAL A 358 -4.84 14.96 14.05
N ILE A 359 -5.69 14.68 13.05
CA ILE A 359 -5.28 14.58 11.66
C ILE A 359 -5.92 15.65 10.79
N ALA A 360 -5.09 16.21 9.89
CA ALA A 360 -5.52 17.23 8.93
C ALA A 360 -4.79 17.08 7.58
N SER A 361 -5.39 17.64 6.53
CA SER A 361 -4.80 17.71 5.20
C SER A 361 -3.67 18.73 5.09
N TYR A 362 -3.74 19.83 5.83
CA TYR A 362 -2.77 20.93 5.78
C TYR A 362 -2.01 21.09 7.09
N LYS A 363 -0.70 21.36 6.97
CA LYS A 363 0.15 21.66 8.12
C LYS A 363 -0.20 22.97 8.80
N SER A 364 -0.79 23.95 8.09
CA SER A 364 -1.14 25.26 8.63
C SER A 364 -2.05 25.18 9.85
N ILE A 365 -3.12 24.40 9.77
CA ILE A 365 -4.04 24.22 10.90
C ILE A 365 -3.39 23.41 12.05
N LEU A 366 -2.51 22.44 11.73
CA LEU A 366 -1.75 21.74 12.77
C LEU A 366 -0.79 22.66 13.52
N ASN A 367 -0.16 23.61 12.82
CA ASN A 367 0.68 24.62 13.44
C ASN A 367 -0.12 25.50 14.38
N TYR A 368 -1.30 25.96 13.95
CA TYR A 368 -2.18 26.72 14.82
C TYR A 368 -2.53 25.97 16.10
N PHE A 369 -2.90 24.68 16.00
CA PHE A 369 -3.19 23.86 17.16
C PHE A 369 -1.98 23.67 18.07
N TYR A 370 -0.80 23.44 17.49
CA TYR A 370 0.42 23.29 18.27
C TYR A 370 0.69 24.52 19.16
N GLU A 371 0.67 25.71 18.56
CA GLU A 371 0.90 26.96 19.27
C GLU A 371 -0.18 27.21 20.33
N ALA A 372 -1.46 27.05 19.98
CA ALA A 372 -2.57 27.30 20.90
C ALA A 372 -2.60 26.31 22.07
N ILE A 373 -2.34 25.01 21.83
CA ILE A 373 -2.31 23.97 22.87
C ILE A 373 -1.17 24.24 23.85
N ASN A 374 0.03 24.56 23.37
CA ASN A 374 1.17 24.91 24.21
C ASN A 374 0.94 26.20 24.99
N PHE A 375 0.51 27.28 24.31
CA PHE A 375 0.28 28.60 24.94
C PHE A 375 -0.77 28.52 26.07
N ARG A 376 -1.83 27.74 25.86
CA ARG A 376 -2.94 27.59 26.81
C ARG A 376 -2.74 26.45 27.81
N ASN A 377 -1.63 25.71 27.72
CA ASN A 377 -1.34 24.55 28.57
C ASN A 377 -2.48 23.53 28.61
N ILE A 378 -3.08 23.24 27.44
CA ILE A 378 -4.21 22.31 27.32
C ILE A 378 -3.76 20.88 27.59
N ALA A 379 -2.67 20.46 26.94
CA ALA A 379 -2.11 19.11 27.05
C ALA A 379 -0.66 19.10 26.53
N THR A 380 0.06 18.00 26.71
CA THR A 380 1.32 17.78 26.02
C THR A 380 1.06 17.50 24.55
N VAL A 381 1.78 18.17 23.64
CA VAL A 381 1.55 18.08 22.20
C VAL A 381 2.84 17.85 21.43
N GLY A 382 2.78 17.10 20.33
CA GLY A 382 3.89 16.88 19.44
C GLY A 382 3.45 16.71 17.99
N TYR A 383 4.35 17.04 17.06
CA TYR A 383 4.11 16.83 15.62
C TYR A 383 4.45 15.42 15.19
N TYR A 384 3.66 14.89 14.25
CA TYR A 384 3.94 13.67 13.53
C TYR A 384 3.73 13.90 12.02
N VAL A 385 4.65 14.65 11.41
CA VAL A 385 4.55 15.11 10.03
C VAL A 385 5.77 14.68 9.22
N GLY A 386 5.61 14.60 7.90
CA GLY A 386 6.70 14.19 7.01
C GLY A 386 7.92 15.14 7.08
N GLY A 387 9.11 14.57 6.96
CA GLY A 387 10.39 15.29 7.01
C GLY A 387 11.00 15.43 8.41
N MET A 388 10.34 14.93 9.46
CA MET A 388 10.90 14.93 10.82
C MET A 388 11.90 13.78 11.04
N LYS A 389 12.90 14.03 11.88
CA LYS A 389 13.84 12.98 12.32
C LYS A 389 13.13 11.97 13.22
N GLU A 390 13.49 10.71 13.11
CA GLU A 390 12.86 9.60 13.85
C GLU A 390 12.89 9.82 15.37
N ALA A 391 14.00 10.29 15.93
CA ALA A 391 14.11 10.59 17.36
C ALA A 391 13.04 11.60 17.83
N VAL A 392 12.71 12.59 17.00
CA VAL A 392 11.67 13.59 17.31
C VAL A 392 10.27 12.98 17.18
N LEU A 393 10.04 12.12 16.18
CA LEU A 393 8.79 11.38 16.06
C LEU A 393 8.53 10.50 17.28
N LYS A 394 9.54 9.78 17.79
CA LYS A 394 9.43 8.96 19.01
C LYS A 394 9.09 9.77 20.26
N ILE A 395 9.62 10.98 20.38
CA ILE A 395 9.21 11.91 21.46
C ILE A 395 7.75 12.32 21.29
N SER A 396 7.32 12.61 20.07
CA SER A 396 5.91 12.98 19.79
C SER A 396 4.94 11.85 20.09
N GLU A 397 5.35 10.61 19.93
CA GLU A 397 4.54 9.41 20.24
C GLU A 397 4.17 9.30 21.73
N THR A 398 4.91 9.95 22.62
CA THR A 398 4.63 9.98 24.07
C THR A 398 3.70 11.11 24.50
N LYS A 399 3.32 12.01 23.60
CA LYS A 399 2.49 13.18 23.91
C LYS A 399 1.01 12.78 23.95
N GLN A 400 0.24 13.50 24.75
CA GLN A 400 -1.21 13.29 24.87
C GLN A 400 -1.94 13.66 23.57
N ILE A 401 -1.48 14.73 22.88
CA ILE A 401 -1.98 15.11 21.56
C ILE A 401 -0.86 14.95 20.53
N VAL A 402 -1.13 14.16 19.49
CA VAL A 402 -0.24 13.94 18.36
C VAL A 402 -0.84 14.57 17.12
N LEU A 403 -0.21 15.62 16.59
CA LEU A 403 -0.68 16.35 15.41
C LEU A 403 -0.05 15.75 14.16
N ALA A 404 -0.85 15.13 13.31
CA ALA A 404 -0.37 14.36 12.15
C ALA A 404 -1.03 14.80 10.84
N THR A 405 -0.28 14.69 9.75
CA THR A 405 -0.89 14.72 8.41
C THR A 405 -1.48 13.36 8.07
N PHE A 406 -2.51 13.32 7.23
CA PHE A 406 -3.13 12.06 6.79
C PHE A 406 -2.12 11.04 6.26
N ALA A 407 -1.13 11.48 5.47
CA ALA A 407 -0.11 10.59 4.92
C ALA A 407 0.72 9.91 6.01
N MET A 408 1.06 10.62 7.08
CA MET A 408 1.81 10.05 8.20
C MET A 408 0.94 9.18 9.09
N ALA A 409 -0.31 9.58 9.33
CA ALA A 409 -1.26 8.81 10.14
C ALA A 409 -1.64 7.47 9.47
N SER A 410 -1.78 7.43 8.13
CA SER A 410 -2.18 6.21 7.42
C SER A 410 -1.07 5.19 7.24
N GLU A 411 0.20 5.59 7.13
CA GLU A 411 1.23 4.69 6.62
C GLU A 411 2.32 4.27 7.63
N GLY A 412 2.61 5.06 8.66
CA GLY A 412 3.85 4.83 9.43
C GLY A 412 3.74 4.76 10.93
N LEU A 413 2.58 4.99 11.44
CA LEU A 413 2.41 5.17 12.86
C LEU A 413 2.30 3.84 13.61
N ASP A 414 3.11 3.63 14.65
CA ASP A 414 3.03 2.48 15.58
C ASP A 414 2.86 2.93 17.03
N ILE A 415 1.91 3.82 17.29
CA ILE A 415 1.59 4.25 18.66
C ILE A 415 0.51 3.31 19.21
N LYS A 416 0.89 2.44 20.14
CA LYS A 416 -0.02 1.45 20.74
C LYS A 416 -1.02 2.09 21.71
N THR A 417 -0.67 3.21 22.30
CA THR A 417 -1.46 3.93 23.31
C THR A 417 -2.55 4.83 22.72
N LEU A 418 -2.62 4.98 21.41
CA LEU A 418 -3.64 5.78 20.74
C LEU A 418 -5.04 5.20 20.95
N THR A 419 -5.92 6.04 21.49
CA THR A 419 -7.31 5.70 21.81
C THR A 419 -8.31 6.48 20.98
N THR A 420 -7.91 7.64 20.48
CA THR A 420 -8.79 8.60 19.81
C THR A 420 -8.19 9.11 18.52
N LEU A 421 -8.97 9.06 17.45
CA LEU A 421 -8.67 9.68 16.17
C LEU A 421 -9.58 10.91 16.01
N PHE A 422 -8.99 12.07 15.81
CA PHE A 422 -9.70 13.34 15.65
C PHE A 422 -9.45 13.89 14.25
N MET A 423 -10.46 13.81 13.39
CA MET A 423 -10.38 14.29 12.01
C MET A 423 -10.84 15.74 11.91
N VAL A 424 -9.91 16.63 11.56
CA VAL A 424 -10.15 18.06 11.44
C VAL A 424 -10.60 18.47 10.06
N THR A 425 -10.24 17.68 9.05
CA THR A 425 -10.58 17.95 7.64
C THR A 425 -11.21 16.72 7.00
N PRO A 426 -12.11 16.88 6.02
CA PRO A 426 -12.73 15.77 5.32
C PRO A 426 -11.72 14.81 4.70
N MET A 427 -11.95 13.51 4.82
CA MET A 427 -11.16 12.47 4.20
C MET A 427 -12.03 11.29 3.73
N THR A 428 -11.70 10.72 2.57
CA THR A 428 -12.47 9.63 1.96
C THR A 428 -11.96 8.23 2.27
N ASN A 429 -10.78 8.08 2.89
CA ASN A 429 -10.16 6.77 3.11
C ASN A 429 -9.55 6.70 4.52
N ILE A 430 -10.41 6.48 5.51
CA ILE A 430 -10.06 6.54 6.93
C ILE A 430 -9.73 5.16 7.53
N GLU A 431 -10.00 4.06 6.83
CA GLU A 431 -9.89 2.69 7.38
C GLU A 431 -8.51 2.40 7.99
N GLN A 432 -7.45 2.88 7.34
CA GLN A 432 -6.09 2.68 7.83
C GLN A 432 -5.81 3.51 9.09
N SER A 433 -6.27 4.76 9.11
CA SER A 433 -6.10 5.66 10.26
C SER A 433 -6.90 5.16 11.46
N VAL A 434 -8.14 4.72 11.25
CA VAL A 434 -8.97 4.09 12.30
C VAL A 434 -8.31 2.81 12.82
N GLY A 435 -7.73 2.01 11.94
CA GLY A 435 -6.97 0.81 12.34
C GLY A 435 -5.76 1.09 13.23
N ARG A 436 -5.35 2.34 13.38
CA ARG A 436 -4.24 2.71 14.28
C ARG A 436 -4.68 2.78 15.74
N ILE A 437 -5.88 3.26 16.03
CA ILE A 437 -6.43 3.31 17.39
C ILE A 437 -6.96 1.94 17.86
N LEU A 438 -7.09 0.98 16.96
CA LEU A 438 -7.57 -0.39 17.24
C LEU A 438 -6.43 -1.41 17.40
N ARG A 439 -5.18 -0.97 17.56
CA ARG A 439 -4.02 -1.87 17.61
C ARG A 439 -3.94 -2.73 18.86
N GLN A 440 -4.52 -2.27 19.95
CA GLN A 440 -4.66 -3.03 21.20
C GLN A 440 -6.00 -2.74 21.86
N LYS A 441 -6.44 -3.64 22.74
CA LYS A 441 -7.59 -3.37 23.60
C LYS A 441 -7.22 -2.33 24.65
N HIS A 442 -8.04 -1.31 24.76
CA HIS A 442 -7.96 -0.26 25.78
C HIS A 442 -9.00 -0.49 26.89
N GLU A 443 -8.87 0.20 28.00
CA GLU A 443 -9.85 0.16 29.09
C GLU A 443 -11.21 0.71 28.66
N PHE A 444 -11.24 1.53 27.61
CA PHE A 444 -12.44 2.16 27.06
C PHE A 444 -12.47 2.02 25.54
N ALA A 445 -13.66 2.15 24.96
CA ALA A 445 -13.84 2.03 23.53
C ALA A 445 -13.05 3.10 22.76
N ALA A 446 -12.46 2.71 21.63
CA ALA A 446 -11.78 3.63 20.74
C ALA A 446 -12.76 4.66 20.16
N VAL A 447 -12.34 5.93 20.05
CA VAL A 447 -13.19 7.02 19.58
C VAL A 447 -12.67 7.59 18.27
N VAL A 448 -13.56 7.79 17.31
CA VAL A 448 -13.31 8.55 16.09
C VAL A 448 -14.19 9.79 16.14
N VAL A 449 -13.57 10.97 16.07
CA VAL A 449 -14.27 12.24 15.97
C VAL A 449 -14.10 12.80 14.57
N ASP A 450 -15.21 13.21 13.96
CA ASP A 450 -15.24 13.83 12.64
C ASP A 450 -15.86 15.23 12.73
N ILE A 451 -15.11 16.25 12.34
CA ILE A 451 -15.62 17.62 12.26
C ILE A 451 -16.27 17.82 10.90
N ILE A 452 -17.58 18.03 10.93
CA ILE A 452 -18.43 18.15 9.75
C ILE A 452 -18.77 19.63 9.52
N ASP A 453 -18.32 20.17 8.41
CA ASP A 453 -18.62 21.54 7.98
C ASP A 453 -19.92 21.54 7.12
N THR A 454 -20.82 22.49 7.39
CA THR A 454 -22.10 22.62 6.65
C THR A 454 -21.96 23.68 5.56
N HIS A 455 -21.49 23.31 4.37
CA HIS A 455 -21.44 24.19 3.17
C HIS A 455 -22.22 23.58 2.03
#